data_bf637697ef0c65fe3efdb09499e532c5
#
_entry.id   bf637697ef0c65fe3efdb09499e532c5
#
_cell.length_a   1.000
_cell.length_b   1.000
_cell.length_c   1.000
_cell.angle_alpha   90.00
_cell.angle_beta   90.00
_cell.angle_gamma   90.00
#
_symmetry.space_group_name_H-M   'P 1'
#
loop_
_entity.id
_entity.type
_entity.pdbx_description
1 polymer ?
#
loop_
_entity_poly.entity_id
_entity_poly.type
_entity_poly.pdbx_seq_one_letter_code
_entity_poly.pdbx_strand_id
1 'polypeptide(L)'
;MERTLDQPTPQAAHETPGPARARRGEKGRRTAEKILDVAEEVFAERGFEGATLREVASRVGIRIPSLYNHFASKDALYAAVLERGIGPVLQTLAASAADDQQSRSRILEETLAVLAERPNLPRLVLHETLAGGRHLRGMLEAWLGPVLLQAQELVERGPTAERWKPEQLPHLVLAMYNIVVGYFAAAPIYRDIDGRDLLSPEALRRQADFMQRLTELLFAPETPQDSPRRQRP
;
A
#
# COMPACT_ATOMS: atom_id res chain seq x y z
N MET A 1 -68.25 -15.02 13.66
CA MET A 1 -67.08 -15.85 13.40
C MET A 1 -66.64 -15.64 11.96
N GLU A 2 -65.80 -14.59 11.77
CA GLU A 2 -65.27 -14.22 10.45
C GLU A 2 -63.78 -14.45 10.43
N ARG A 3 -63.35 -15.37 9.55
CA ARG A 3 -61.94 -15.67 9.33
C ARG A 3 -61.36 -14.59 8.41
N THR A 4 -60.49 -13.78 8.94
CA THR A 4 -59.63 -12.86 8.16
C THR A 4 -58.55 -13.67 7.47
N LEU A 5 -58.57 -13.67 6.15
CA LEU A 5 -57.55 -14.29 5.29
C LEU A 5 -56.33 -13.40 5.28
N ASP A 6 -55.23 -13.95 5.77
CA ASP A 6 -53.88 -13.39 5.73
C ASP A 6 -53.39 -13.37 4.26
N GLN A 7 -53.14 -12.20 3.70
CA GLN A 7 -52.58 -12.06 2.37
C GLN A 7 -51.06 -11.99 2.48
N PRO A 8 -50.30 -12.83 1.73
CA PRO A 8 -48.85 -12.74 1.74
C PRO A 8 -48.38 -11.48 0.99
N THR A 9 -47.52 -10.73 1.64
CA THR A 9 -46.78 -9.56 1.10
C THR A 9 -45.96 -9.95 -0.11
N PRO A 10 -45.98 -9.23 -1.24
CA PRO A 10 -45.14 -9.56 -2.39
C PRO A 10 -43.67 -9.40 -2.05
N GLN A 11 -42.89 -10.46 -2.13
CA GLN A 11 -41.44 -10.44 -2.11
C GLN A 11 -40.94 -9.58 -3.27
N ALA A 12 -40.16 -8.55 -2.96
CA ALA A 12 -39.45 -7.73 -3.94
C ALA A 12 -38.52 -8.65 -4.78
N ALA A 13 -38.89 -8.87 -6.01
CA ALA A 13 -38.06 -9.57 -6.98
C ALA A 13 -36.77 -8.75 -7.22
N HIS A 14 -35.62 -9.32 -6.89
CA HIS A 14 -34.31 -8.81 -7.32
C HIS A 14 -34.24 -8.89 -8.86
N GLU A 15 -34.57 -7.79 -9.53
CA GLU A 15 -34.41 -7.67 -10.96
C GLU A 15 -32.92 -7.75 -11.32
N THR A 16 -32.55 -8.85 -11.99
CA THR A 16 -31.23 -8.98 -12.61
C THR A 16 -31.10 -7.93 -13.71
N PRO A 17 -30.05 -7.08 -13.69
CA PRO A 17 -29.92 -6.02 -14.70
C PRO A 17 -29.85 -6.59 -16.10
N GLY A 18 -30.67 -6.08 -17.02
CA GLY A 18 -30.68 -6.51 -18.41
C GLY A 18 -29.33 -6.30 -19.13
N PRO A 19 -29.03 -7.05 -20.21
CA PRO A 19 -27.73 -7.11 -20.87
C PRO A 19 -27.20 -5.75 -21.35
N ALA A 20 -28.05 -4.81 -21.71
CA ALA A 20 -27.66 -3.46 -22.10
C ALA A 20 -27.17 -2.62 -20.91
N ARG A 21 -27.77 -2.77 -19.73
CA ARG A 21 -27.36 -2.09 -18.50
C ARG A 21 -26.06 -2.65 -17.96
N ALA A 22 -25.86 -3.98 -18.06
CA ALA A 22 -24.63 -4.65 -17.71
C ALA A 22 -23.45 -4.20 -18.59
N ARG A 23 -23.63 -4.11 -19.92
CA ARG A 23 -22.61 -3.62 -20.87
C ARG A 23 -22.25 -2.14 -20.64
N ARG A 24 -23.22 -1.31 -20.28
CA ARG A 24 -22.99 0.11 -19.96
C ARG A 24 -22.19 0.25 -18.66
N GLY A 25 -22.50 -0.55 -17.65
CA GLY A 25 -21.73 -0.59 -16.39
C GLY A 25 -20.28 -1.07 -16.59
N GLU A 26 -20.08 -2.09 -17.45
CA GLU A 26 -18.76 -2.60 -17.77
C GLU A 26 -17.91 -1.57 -18.52
N LYS A 27 -18.49 -0.88 -19.53
CA LYS A 27 -17.82 0.22 -20.24
C LYS A 27 -17.43 1.35 -19.28
N GLY A 28 -18.30 1.70 -18.33
CA GLY A 28 -18.03 2.70 -17.30
C GLY A 28 -16.85 2.30 -16.42
N ARG A 29 -16.80 1.05 -15.95
CA ARG A 29 -15.67 0.53 -15.16
C ARG A 29 -14.36 0.58 -15.93
N ARG A 30 -14.31 0.08 -17.17
CA ARG A 30 -13.11 0.15 -18.01
C ARG A 30 -12.61 1.58 -18.23
N THR A 31 -13.52 2.54 -18.34
CA THR A 31 -13.15 3.96 -18.45
C THR A 31 -12.58 4.48 -17.15
N ALA A 32 -13.17 4.13 -16.00
CA ALA A 32 -12.66 4.51 -14.69
C ALA A 32 -11.25 3.95 -14.43
N GLU A 33 -11.02 2.68 -14.76
CA GLU A 33 -9.68 2.06 -14.67
C GLU A 33 -8.65 2.80 -15.53
N LYS A 34 -8.99 3.09 -16.79
CA LYS A 34 -8.10 3.86 -17.66
C LYS A 34 -7.80 5.26 -17.14
N ILE A 35 -8.78 5.92 -16.52
CA ILE A 35 -8.58 7.22 -15.87
C ILE A 35 -7.60 7.07 -14.69
N LEU A 36 -7.75 6.03 -13.87
CA LEU A 36 -6.86 5.76 -12.73
C LEU A 36 -5.43 5.46 -13.17
N ASP A 37 -5.24 4.68 -14.24
CA ASP A 37 -3.91 4.38 -14.79
C ASP A 37 -3.18 5.65 -15.22
N VAL A 38 -3.83 6.46 -16.04
CA VAL A 38 -3.26 7.73 -16.53
C VAL A 38 -3.08 8.74 -15.39
N ALA A 39 -4.00 8.78 -14.43
CA ALA A 39 -3.89 9.67 -13.28
C ALA A 39 -2.69 9.30 -12.41
N GLU A 40 -2.44 8.00 -12.21
CA GLU A 40 -1.26 7.51 -11.49
C GLU A 40 0.04 8.03 -12.12
N GLU A 41 0.17 7.94 -13.45
CA GLU A 41 1.32 8.47 -14.19
C GLU A 41 1.47 9.99 -14.00
N VAL A 42 0.39 10.75 -14.24
CA VAL A 42 0.40 12.21 -14.16
C VAL A 42 0.73 12.69 -12.75
N PHE A 43 0.15 12.06 -11.73
CA PHE A 43 0.45 12.41 -10.34
C PHE A 43 1.87 12.02 -9.92
N ALA A 44 2.41 10.90 -10.41
CA ALA A 44 3.78 10.50 -10.14
C ALA A 44 4.81 11.42 -10.81
N GLU A 45 4.48 11.96 -12.01
CA GLU A 45 5.35 12.88 -12.73
C GLU A 45 5.34 14.29 -12.12
N ARG A 46 4.17 14.79 -11.69
CA ARG A 46 3.94 16.20 -11.37
C ARG A 46 3.61 16.49 -9.91
N GLY A 47 3.44 15.46 -9.11
CA GLY A 47 2.86 15.56 -7.77
C GLY A 47 1.38 15.95 -7.81
N PHE A 48 0.77 16.01 -6.63
CA PHE A 48 -0.64 16.43 -6.53
C PHE A 48 -0.86 17.85 -7.04
N GLU A 49 -0.07 18.83 -6.59
CA GLU A 49 -0.30 20.24 -6.94
C GLU A 49 -0.09 20.53 -8.43
N GLY A 50 0.95 19.97 -9.06
CA GLY A 50 1.30 20.22 -10.46
C GLY A 50 0.41 19.49 -11.47
N ALA A 51 -0.28 18.43 -11.08
CA ALA A 51 -1.19 17.67 -11.93
C ALA A 51 -2.52 18.41 -12.16
N THR A 52 -3.11 18.25 -13.34
CA THR A 52 -4.43 18.81 -13.67
C THR A 52 -5.38 17.75 -14.23
N LEU A 53 -6.68 17.83 -13.90
CA LEU A 53 -7.70 16.95 -14.47
C LEU A 53 -7.81 17.10 -16.00
N ARG A 54 -7.45 18.27 -16.53
CA ARG A 54 -7.41 18.52 -18.00
C ARG A 54 -6.34 17.66 -18.67
N GLU A 55 -5.15 17.58 -18.06
CA GLU A 55 -4.06 16.72 -18.56
C GLU A 55 -4.46 15.24 -18.52
N VAL A 56 -5.03 14.78 -17.41
CA VAL A 56 -5.52 13.41 -17.28
C VAL A 56 -6.58 13.11 -18.34
N ALA A 57 -7.61 13.96 -18.50
CA ALA A 57 -8.65 13.77 -19.49
C ALA A 57 -8.09 13.73 -20.94
N SER A 58 -7.12 14.60 -21.24
CA SER A 58 -6.44 14.66 -22.54
C SER A 58 -5.67 13.36 -22.83
N ARG A 59 -4.88 12.85 -21.86
CA ARG A 59 -4.10 11.61 -22.04
C ARG A 59 -5.02 10.37 -22.15
N VAL A 60 -6.14 10.35 -21.42
CA VAL A 60 -7.17 9.30 -21.53
C VAL A 60 -7.90 9.34 -22.88
N GLY A 61 -7.99 10.53 -23.52
CA GLY A 61 -8.75 10.76 -24.72
C GLY A 61 -10.25 10.98 -24.47
N ILE A 62 -10.61 11.60 -23.33
CA ILE A 62 -11.99 11.91 -22.97
C ILE A 62 -12.17 13.41 -22.72
N ARG A 63 -13.44 13.87 -22.72
CA ARG A 63 -13.77 15.25 -22.34
C ARG A 63 -13.80 15.40 -20.81
N ILE A 64 -13.45 16.58 -20.32
CA ILE A 64 -13.49 16.92 -18.88
C ILE A 64 -14.82 16.55 -18.21
N PRO A 65 -16.01 16.86 -18.76
CA PRO A 65 -17.28 16.46 -18.15
C PRO A 65 -17.42 14.93 -17.99
N SER A 66 -16.85 14.15 -18.92
CA SER A 66 -16.84 12.69 -18.81
C SER A 66 -15.97 12.20 -17.63
N LEU A 67 -14.85 12.86 -17.35
CA LEU A 67 -14.01 12.56 -16.20
C LEU A 67 -14.76 12.84 -14.89
N TYR A 68 -15.46 13.97 -14.80
CA TYR A 68 -16.27 14.32 -13.63
C TYR A 68 -17.44 13.35 -13.36
N ASN A 69 -17.92 12.62 -14.38
CA ASN A 69 -18.91 11.54 -14.17
C ASN A 69 -18.32 10.33 -13.41
N HIS A 70 -16.99 10.21 -13.36
CA HIS A 70 -16.31 9.13 -12.65
C HIS A 70 -15.70 9.60 -11.32
N PHE A 71 -15.13 10.80 -11.28
CA PHE A 71 -14.45 11.35 -10.12
C PHE A 71 -14.88 12.80 -9.88
N ALA A 72 -15.48 13.06 -8.73
CA ALA A 72 -16.09 14.35 -8.42
C ALA A 72 -15.10 15.52 -8.31
N SER A 73 -13.82 15.25 -8.02
CA SER A 73 -12.76 16.24 -7.86
C SER A 73 -11.37 15.65 -8.13
N LYS A 74 -10.35 16.51 -8.16
CA LYS A 74 -8.95 16.10 -8.20
C LYS A 74 -8.55 15.31 -6.95
N ASP A 75 -9.02 15.76 -5.78
CA ASP A 75 -8.81 15.05 -4.51
C ASP A 75 -9.43 13.64 -4.53
N ALA A 76 -10.66 13.50 -5.04
CA ALA A 76 -11.33 12.21 -5.15
C ALA A 76 -10.59 11.26 -6.12
N LEU A 77 -10.10 11.78 -7.24
CA LEU A 77 -9.30 11.00 -8.18
C LEU A 77 -7.97 10.57 -7.56
N TYR A 78 -7.28 11.49 -6.87
CA TYR A 78 -6.00 11.21 -6.23
C TYR A 78 -6.13 10.18 -5.09
N ALA A 79 -7.15 10.35 -4.24
CA ALA A 79 -7.47 9.39 -3.19
C ALA A 79 -7.73 7.98 -3.76
N ALA A 80 -8.51 7.88 -4.85
CA ALA A 80 -8.78 6.61 -5.51
C ALA A 80 -7.51 5.97 -6.14
N VAL A 81 -6.58 6.77 -6.67
CA VAL A 81 -5.28 6.28 -7.17
C VAL A 81 -4.45 5.70 -6.02
N LEU A 82 -4.36 6.42 -4.90
CA LEU A 82 -3.63 5.96 -3.71
C LEU A 82 -4.26 4.69 -3.14
N GLU A 83 -5.58 4.66 -2.97
CA GLU A 83 -6.32 3.51 -2.43
C GLU A 83 -6.11 2.26 -3.30
N ARG A 84 -6.25 2.40 -4.62
CA ARG A 84 -6.02 1.29 -5.57
C ARG A 84 -4.58 0.78 -5.52
N GLY A 85 -3.60 1.66 -5.31
CA GLY A 85 -2.19 1.30 -5.26
C GLY A 85 -1.77 0.74 -3.91
N ILE A 86 -2.07 1.44 -2.82
CA ILE A 86 -1.58 1.11 -1.48
C ILE A 86 -2.44 0.04 -0.82
N GLY A 87 -3.74 -0.01 -1.08
CA GLY A 87 -4.67 -0.95 -0.45
C GLY A 87 -4.18 -2.41 -0.49
N PRO A 88 -3.81 -2.96 -1.66
CA PRO A 88 -3.27 -4.33 -1.74
C PRO A 88 -1.98 -4.53 -0.92
N VAL A 89 -1.06 -3.55 -0.93
CA VAL A 89 0.17 -3.60 -0.14
C VAL A 89 -0.15 -3.66 1.35
N LEU A 90 -1.05 -2.80 1.83
CA LEU A 90 -1.46 -2.78 3.22
C LEU A 90 -2.18 -4.08 3.64
N GLN A 91 -3.01 -4.65 2.76
CA GLN A 91 -3.68 -5.93 3.00
C GLN A 91 -2.66 -7.08 3.10
N THR A 92 -1.67 -7.13 2.21
CA THR A 92 -0.59 -8.12 2.26
C THR A 92 0.20 -7.99 3.56
N LEU A 93 0.57 -6.79 3.96
CA LEU A 93 1.27 -6.53 5.21
C LEU A 93 0.42 -6.87 6.45
N ALA A 94 -0.87 -6.57 6.45
CA ALA A 94 -1.77 -6.93 7.54
C ALA A 94 -1.95 -8.45 7.69
N ALA A 95 -1.99 -9.18 6.57
CA ALA A 95 -2.06 -10.65 6.58
C ALA A 95 -0.78 -11.30 7.11
N SER A 96 0.33 -10.55 7.16
CA SER A 96 1.66 -11.03 7.61
C SER A 96 1.85 -11.11 9.12
N ALA A 97 0.91 -10.64 9.87
CA ALA A 97 0.93 -10.78 11.33
C ALA A 97 0.84 -12.25 11.81
N ALA A 98 0.80 -13.21 10.91
CA ALA A 98 0.84 -14.64 11.17
C ALA A 98 2.27 -15.14 11.48
N ASP A 99 2.34 -16.02 12.35
CA ASP A 99 3.24 -16.57 13.34
C ASP A 99 4.62 -17.08 12.94
N ASP A 100 5.04 -17.16 11.67
CA ASP A 100 6.34 -17.78 11.36
C ASP A 100 7.26 -16.93 10.47
N GLN A 101 8.56 -17.17 10.61
CA GLN A 101 9.60 -16.47 9.86
C GLN A 101 9.50 -16.67 8.34
N GLN A 102 9.06 -17.84 7.91
CA GLN A 102 8.92 -18.18 6.48
C GLN A 102 7.76 -17.41 5.84
N SER A 103 6.66 -17.26 6.55
CA SER A 103 5.53 -16.42 6.14
C SER A 103 5.93 -14.95 6.02
N ARG A 104 6.72 -14.43 6.96
CA ARG A 104 7.22 -13.04 6.92
C ARG A 104 8.14 -12.78 5.72
N SER A 105 9.05 -13.70 5.40
CA SER A 105 9.92 -13.58 4.23
C SER A 105 9.13 -13.54 2.94
N ARG A 106 8.17 -14.45 2.78
CA ARG A 106 7.31 -14.52 1.59
C ARG A 106 6.51 -13.24 1.39
N ILE A 107 5.98 -12.67 2.46
CA ILE A 107 5.19 -11.44 2.39
C ILE A 107 6.04 -10.24 2.01
N LEU A 108 7.27 -10.19 2.49
CA LEU A 108 8.21 -9.15 2.07
C LEU A 108 8.50 -9.25 0.57
N GLU A 109 8.75 -10.46 0.05
CA GLU A 109 8.93 -10.70 -1.38
C GLU A 109 7.69 -10.30 -2.19
N GLU A 110 6.50 -10.72 -1.76
CA GLU A 110 5.22 -10.36 -2.38
C GLU A 110 4.99 -8.85 -2.36
N THR A 111 5.30 -8.18 -1.25
CA THR A 111 5.20 -6.71 -1.13
C THR A 111 6.12 -6.01 -2.12
N LEU A 112 7.39 -6.42 -2.19
CA LEU A 112 8.36 -5.86 -3.13
C LEU A 112 7.95 -6.12 -4.59
N ALA A 113 7.41 -7.31 -4.89
CA ALA A 113 6.91 -7.64 -6.22
C ALA A 113 5.72 -6.74 -6.63
N VAL A 114 4.74 -6.55 -5.75
CA VAL A 114 3.60 -5.63 -6.00
C VAL A 114 4.07 -4.19 -6.25
N LEU A 115 5.04 -3.71 -5.46
CA LEU A 115 5.60 -2.36 -5.66
C LEU A 115 6.41 -2.26 -6.95
N ALA A 116 7.08 -3.35 -7.38
CA ALA A 116 7.82 -3.38 -8.65
C ALA A 116 6.91 -3.35 -9.87
N GLU A 117 5.74 -3.96 -9.80
CA GLU A 117 4.72 -3.89 -10.86
C GLU A 117 4.12 -2.48 -10.99
N ARG A 118 4.24 -1.66 -9.92
CA ARG A 118 3.72 -0.29 -9.86
C ARG A 118 4.79 0.71 -9.44
N PRO A 119 5.80 0.97 -10.27
CA PRO A 119 6.95 1.80 -9.90
C PRO A 119 6.59 3.27 -9.61
N ASN A 120 5.42 3.72 -10.02
CA ASN A 120 4.91 5.05 -9.71
C ASN A 120 4.38 5.17 -8.28
N LEU A 121 3.90 4.06 -7.69
CA LEU A 121 3.29 4.07 -6.37
C LEU A 121 4.24 4.54 -5.25
N PRO A 122 5.48 4.02 -5.11
CA PRO A 122 6.42 4.51 -4.10
C PRO A 122 6.74 6.00 -4.27
N ARG A 123 6.78 6.50 -5.52
CA ARG A 123 6.98 7.93 -5.81
C ARG A 123 5.79 8.77 -5.33
N LEU A 124 4.56 8.31 -5.58
CA LEU A 124 3.34 8.96 -5.09
C LEU A 124 3.31 9.00 -3.56
N VAL A 125 3.64 7.89 -2.90
CA VAL A 125 3.71 7.81 -1.44
C VAL A 125 4.75 8.78 -0.89
N LEU A 126 5.92 8.89 -1.52
CA LEU A 126 6.96 9.83 -1.12
C LEU A 126 6.51 11.28 -1.31
N HIS A 127 5.91 11.61 -2.45
CA HIS A 127 5.35 12.94 -2.71
C HIS A 127 4.30 13.32 -1.66
N GLU A 128 3.38 12.41 -1.34
CA GLU A 128 2.35 12.65 -0.35
C GLU A 128 2.94 12.80 1.07
N THR A 129 3.95 12.00 1.41
CA THR A 129 4.66 12.11 2.70
C THR A 129 5.30 13.49 2.85
N LEU A 130 5.98 13.97 1.82
CA LEU A 130 6.60 15.31 1.80
C LEU A 130 5.57 16.44 1.83
N ALA A 131 4.37 16.22 1.26
CA ALA A 131 3.25 17.15 1.29
C ALA A 131 2.44 17.15 2.62
N GLY A 132 2.86 16.36 3.61
CA GLY A 132 2.22 16.26 4.92
C GLY A 132 1.17 15.17 5.07
N GLY A 133 1.02 14.28 4.10
CA GLY A 133 0.26 13.03 4.21
C GLY A 133 -1.27 13.18 4.27
N ARG A 134 -1.82 14.29 3.77
CA ARG A 134 -3.25 14.62 3.89
C ARG A 134 -4.17 13.52 3.34
N HIS A 135 -3.83 12.97 2.18
CA HIS A 135 -4.64 11.95 1.51
C HIS A 135 -4.33 10.52 1.98
N LEU A 136 -3.15 10.30 2.58
CA LEU A 136 -2.76 9.02 3.15
C LEU A 136 -3.22 8.82 4.59
N ARG A 137 -3.50 9.90 5.32
CA ARG A 137 -3.73 9.86 6.77
C ARG A 137 -4.77 8.82 7.18
N GLY A 138 -5.97 8.86 6.60
CA GLY A 138 -7.03 7.91 6.96
C GLY A 138 -6.69 6.46 6.67
N MET A 139 -5.98 6.20 5.56
CA MET A 139 -5.49 4.86 5.22
C MET A 139 -4.41 4.39 6.19
N LEU A 140 -3.47 5.27 6.53
CA LEU A 140 -2.38 4.97 7.47
C LEU A 140 -2.91 4.78 8.89
N GLU A 141 -3.86 5.59 9.35
CA GLU A 141 -4.49 5.42 10.66
C GLU A 141 -5.21 4.06 10.76
N ALA A 142 -5.95 3.66 9.74
CA ALA A 142 -6.64 2.38 9.72
C ALA A 142 -5.68 1.17 9.71
N TRP A 143 -4.51 1.30 9.12
CA TRP A 143 -3.55 0.22 8.98
C TRP A 143 -2.44 0.25 10.03
N LEU A 144 -1.84 1.43 10.29
CA LEU A 144 -0.67 1.57 11.16
C LEU A 144 -1.02 1.29 12.62
N GLY A 145 -2.23 1.65 13.05
CA GLY A 145 -2.70 1.37 14.40
C GLY A 145 -2.62 -0.12 14.77
N PRO A 146 -3.28 -1.02 14.02
CA PRO A 146 -3.17 -2.47 14.25
C PRO A 146 -1.73 -3.00 14.18
N VAL A 147 -0.93 -2.54 13.22
CA VAL A 147 0.48 -2.97 13.08
C VAL A 147 1.33 -2.55 14.28
N LEU A 148 1.15 -1.32 14.77
CA LEU A 148 1.87 -0.86 15.96
C LEU A 148 1.46 -1.64 17.22
N LEU A 149 0.17 -1.95 17.38
CA LEU A 149 -0.32 -2.78 18.50
C LEU A 149 0.28 -4.18 18.46
N GLN A 150 0.29 -4.84 17.29
CA GLN A 150 0.90 -6.16 17.14
C GLN A 150 2.42 -6.12 17.36
N ALA A 151 3.10 -5.10 16.83
CA ALA A 151 4.53 -4.92 17.07
C ALA A 151 4.83 -4.69 18.55
N GLN A 152 3.99 -3.95 19.25
CA GLN A 152 4.11 -3.75 20.69
C GLN A 152 3.95 -5.07 21.45
N GLU A 153 2.92 -5.86 21.16
CA GLU A 153 2.74 -7.18 21.77
C GLU A 153 3.92 -8.12 21.52
N LEU A 154 4.46 -8.11 20.30
CA LEU A 154 5.62 -8.91 19.92
C LEU A 154 6.88 -8.49 20.72
N VAL A 155 7.09 -7.19 20.90
CA VAL A 155 8.22 -6.65 21.68
C VAL A 155 8.03 -6.94 23.16
N GLU A 156 6.83 -6.78 23.73
CA GLU A 156 6.57 -6.99 25.15
C GLU A 156 6.64 -8.47 25.57
N ARG A 157 6.23 -9.38 24.70
CA ARG A 157 6.11 -10.82 25.01
C ARG A 157 7.15 -11.69 24.30
N GLY A 158 7.86 -11.12 23.32
CA GLY A 158 8.80 -11.86 22.48
C GLY A 158 10.22 -11.95 23.04
N PRO A 159 11.07 -12.76 22.42
CA PRO A 159 12.49 -12.90 22.81
C PRO A 159 13.31 -11.62 22.61
N THR A 160 12.72 -10.58 22.03
CA THR A 160 13.33 -9.28 21.78
C THR A 160 12.91 -8.19 22.77
N ALA A 161 12.15 -8.55 23.82
CA ALA A 161 11.68 -7.63 24.84
C ALA A 161 12.79 -6.84 25.54
N GLU A 162 14.02 -7.39 25.60
CA GLU A 162 15.19 -6.72 26.16
C GLU A 162 15.90 -5.78 25.16
N ARG A 163 15.70 -5.97 23.85
CA ARG A 163 16.39 -5.21 22.80
C ARG A 163 15.66 -3.92 22.42
N TRP A 164 14.33 -3.96 22.30
CA TRP A 164 13.52 -2.84 21.85
C TRP A 164 12.50 -2.44 22.91
N LYS A 165 12.46 -1.14 23.19
CA LYS A 165 11.42 -0.57 24.05
C LYS A 165 10.21 -0.16 23.21
N PRO A 166 8.97 -0.17 23.76
CA PRO A 166 7.78 0.27 23.04
C PRO A 166 7.91 1.64 22.36
N GLU A 167 8.63 2.59 22.97
CA GLU A 167 8.86 3.92 22.44
C GLU A 167 9.73 3.94 21.16
N GLN A 168 10.47 2.86 20.90
CA GLN A 168 11.34 2.73 19.73
C GLN A 168 10.63 2.14 18.51
N LEU A 169 9.45 1.53 18.67
CA LEU A 169 8.70 0.89 17.60
C LEU A 169 8.35 1.85 16.44
N PRO A 170 7.89 3.09 16.69
CA PRO A 170 7.64 4.03 15.60
C PRO A 170 8.89 4.30 14.77
N HIS A 171 10.09 4.32 15.38
CA HIS A 171 11.35 4.52 14.67
C HIS A 171 11.71 3.32 13.79
N LEU A 172 11.45 2.09 14.25
CA LEU A 172 11.66 0.89 13.47
C LEU A 172 10.72 0.84 12.26
N VAL A 173 9.44 1.12 12.46
CA VAL A 173 8.45 1.17 11.38
C VAL A 173 8.83 2.23 10.35
N LEU A 174 9.24 3.42 10.80
CA LEU A 174 9.69 4.51 9.93
C LEU A 174 10.99 4.13 9.17
N ALA A 175 11.93 3.45 9.81
CA ALA A 175 13.14 2.97 9.16
C ALA A 175 12.82 1.96 8.04
N MET A 176 11.96 0.98 8.31
CA MET A 176 11.52 -0.01 7.31
C MET A 176 10.79 0.65 6.15
N TYR A 177 9.88 1.58 6.44
CA TYR A 177 9.22 2.39 5.41
C TYR A 177 10.23 3.11 4.52
N ASN A 178 11.22 3.80 5.09
CA ASN A 178 12.22 4.54 4.31
C ASN A 178 13.10 3.62 3.47
N ILE A 179 13.47 2.44 3.96
CA ILE A 179 14.26 1.46 3.19
C ILE A 179 13.46 1.01 1.97
N VAL A 180 12.17 0.66 2.13
CA VAL A 180 11.32 0.20 1.04
C VAL A 180 11.05 1.33 0.04
N VAL A 181 10.49 2.44 0.50
CA VAL A 181 10.10 3.54 -0.39
C VAL A 181 11.32 4.19 -1.04
N GLY A 182 12.42 4.36 -0.29
CA GLY A 182 13.68 4.91 -0.77
C GLY A 182 14.32 4.05 -1.86
N TYR A 183 14.27 2.72 -1.75
CA TYR A 183 14.78 1.82 -2.78
C TYR A 183 14.11 2.07 -4.13
N PHE A 184 12.77 2.09 -4.17
CA PHE A 184 12.03 2.33 -5.40
C PHE A 184 12.18 3.77 -5.91
N ALA A 185 12.21 4.75 -5.01
CA ALA A 185 12.40 6.14 -5.38
C ALA A 185 13.79 6.40 -5.99
N ALA A 186 14.83 5.69 -5.53
CA ALA A 186 16.19 5.81 -6.02
C ALA A 186 16.47 5.01 -7.31
N ALA A 187 15.61 4.05 -7.67
CA ALA A 187 15.85 3.16 -8.82
C ALA A 187 16.15 3.89 -10.14
N PRO A 188 15.43 4.96 -10.54
CA PRO A 188 15.77 5.73 -11.73
C PRO A 188 17.17 6.34 -11.68
N ILE A 189 17.56 6.88 -10.51
CA ILE A 189 18.86 7.53 -10.30
C ILE A 189 19.99 6.51 -10.50
N TYR A 190 19.84 5.30 -9.93
CA TYR A 190 20.85 4.24 -10.09
C TYR A 190 20.98 3.77 -11.55
N ARG A 191 19.86 3.73 -12.28
CA ARG A 191 19.89 3.42 -13.71
C ARG A 191 20.69 4.46 -14.51
N ASP A 192 20.53 5.74 -14.18
CA ASP A 192 21.21 6.85 -14.86
C ASP A 192 22.69 6.92 -14.51
N ILE A 193 23.09 6.56 -13.27
CA ILE A 193 24.47 6.67 -12.79
C ILE A 193 25.34 5.50 -13.27
N ASP A 194 24.86 4.27 -13.15
CA ASP A 194 25.68 3.08 -13.38
C ASP A 194 25.01 1.99 -14.24
N GLY A 195 23.86 2.31 -14.81
CA GLY A 195 23.11 1.40 -15.69
C GLY A 195 22.42 0.25 -14.96
N ARG A 196 22.48 0.16 -13.63
CA ARG A 196 21.84 -0.91 -12.86
C ARG A 196 20.33 -0.71 -12.79
N ASP A 197 19.60 -1.75 -13.20
CA ASP A 197 18.14 -1.79 -13.02
C ASP A 197 17.80 -2.43 -11.67
N LEU A 198 17.55 -1.58 -10.66
CA LEU A 198 17.13 -2.02 -9.32
C LEU A 198 15.75 -2.68 -9.31
N LEU A 199 14.94 -2.53 -10.37
CA LEU A 199 13.61 -3.12 -10.49
C LEU A 199 13.62 -4.45 -11.28
N SER A 200 14.80 -4.93 -11.73
CA SER A 200 14.90 -6.24 -12.34
C SER A 200 14.55 -7.36 -11.33
N PRO A 201 14.00 -8.50 -11.78
CA PRO A 201 13.62 -9.60 -10.88
C PRO A 201 14.79 -10.08 -9.99
N GLU A 202 16.02 -10.03 -10.50
CA GLU A 202 17.21 -10.41 -9.73
C GLU A 202 17.56 -9.36 -8.65
N ALA A 203 17.46 -8.07 -8.98
CA ALA A 203 17.72 -7.00 -8.02
C ALA A 203 16.66 -6.99 -6.90
N LEU A 204 15.40 -7.25 -7.24
CA LEU A 204 14.31 -7.34 -6.25
C LEU A 204 14.51 -8.54 -5.30
N ARG A 205 14.93 -9.69 -5.79
CA ARG A 205 15.30 -10.83 -4.92
C ARG A 205 16.44 -10.46 -3.97
N ARG A 206 17.51 -9.82 -4.47
CA ARG A 206 18.61 -9.34 -3.59
C ARG A 206 18.12 -8.35 -2.54
N GLN A 207 17.18 -7.48 -2.90
CA GLN A 207 16.58 -6.55 -1.95
C GLN A 207 15.73 -7.27 -0.90
N ALA A 208 14.96 -8.30 -1.28
CA ALA A 208 14.20 -9.12 -0.36
C ALA A 208 15.12 -9.86 0.62
N ASP A 209 16.18 -10.51 0.12
CA ASP A 209 17.20 -11.17 0.94
C ASP A 209 17.87 -10.20 1.93
N PHE A 210 18.18 -8.99 1.47
CA PHE A 210 18.77 -7.96 2.32
C PHE A 210 17.80 -7.56 3.43
N MET A 211 16.53 -7.29 3.09
CA MET A 211 15.50 -6.92 4.04
C MET A 211 15.22 -8.03 5.05
N GLN A 212 15.21 -9.29 4.62
CA GLN A 212 15.08 -10.44 5.50
C GLN A 212 16.22 -10.50 6.52
N ARG A 213 17.47 -10.42 6.06
CA ARG A 213 18.65 -10.40 6.96
C ARG A 213 18.62 -9.23 7.94
N LEU A 214 18.21 -8.06 7.45
CA LEU A 214 18.07 -6.89 8.32
C LEU A 214 17.01 -7.13 9.40
N THR A 215 15.86 -7.69 9.03
CA THR A 215 14.79 -8.03 9.97
C THR A 215 15.27 -9.07 10.99
N GLU A 216 15.99 -10.10 10.54
CA GLU A 216 16.59 -11.09 11.43
C GLU A 216 17.56 -10.44 12.44
N LEU A 217 18.45 -9.57 11.98
CA LEU A 217 19.37 -8.83 12.86
C LEU A 217 18.66 -7.93 13.87
N LEU A 218 17.58 -7.28 13.45
CA LEU A 218 16.80 -6.40 14.31
C LEU A 218 15.96 -7.15 15.33
N PHE A 219 15.44 -8.34 14.96
CA PHE A 219 14.46 -9.07 15.77
C PHE A 219 14.90 -10.46 16.20
N ALA A 220 16.16 -10.88 15.96
CA ALA A 220 16.69 -12.12 16.50
C ALA A 220 16.85 -12.01 18.04
N PRO A 221 16.62 -13.09 18.79
CA PRO A 221 16.96 -13.13 20.20
C PRO A 221 18.48 -12.90 20.41
N GLU A 222 18.86 -12.20 21.47
CA GLU A 222 20.27 -12.06 21.79
C GLU A 222 20.90 -13.43 22.05
N THR A 223 21.97 -13.75 21.30
CA THR A 223 22.76 -14.91 21.61
C THR A 223 23.56 -14.63 22.90
N PRO A 224 23.65 -15.57 23.85
CA PRO A 224 24.31 -15.32 25.17
C PRO A 224 25.78 -14.86 25.11
N GLN A 225 26.38 -14.77 23.95
CA GLN A 225 27.77 -14.35 23.71
C GLN A 225 27.97 -12.82 23.60
N ASP A 226 26.92 -12.05 23.41
CA ASP A 226 27.01 -10.59 23.19
C ASP A 226 26.91 -9.75 24.49
N SER A 227 26.79 -10.38 25.65
CA SER A 227 26.87 -9.67 26.93
C SER A 227 28.28 -9.14 27.12
N PRO A 228 28.53 -7.82 27.18
CA PRO A 228 29.84 -7.31 27.49
C PRO A 228 30.29 -7.88 28.83
N ARG A 229 31.41 -8.61 28.84
CA ARG A 229 32.04 -9.09 30.10
C ARG A 229 32.15 -7.89 31.02
N ARG A 230 31.25 -7.80 31.99
CA ARG A 230 31.43 -6.85 33.13
C ARG A 230 32.76 -7.23 33.77
N GLN A 231 33.79 -6.46 33.44
CA GLN A 231 35.01 -6.47 34.21
C GLN A 231 34.62 -6.05 35.64
N ARG A 232 34.67 -7.00 36.55
CA ARG A 232 34.60 -6.69 37.98
C ARG A 232 35.92 -6.04 38.39
N PRO A 233 35.87 -5.01 39.23
CA PRO A 233 37.02 -4.32 39.75
C PRO A 233 37.92 -5.24 40.62
#